data_ab224f020e6cbf7322b2a35efc63d3a7
#
_entry.id   ab224f020e6cbf7322b2a35efc63d3a7
#
_cell.length_a   1.000
_cell.length_b   1.000
_cell.length_c   1.000
_cell.angle_alpha   90.00
_cell.angle_beta   90.00
_cell.angle_gamma   90.00
#
_symmetry.space_group_name_H-M   'P 1'
#
loop_
_entity.id
_entity.type
_entity.pdbx_description
1 polymer ?
#
loop_
_entity_poly.entity_id
_entity_poly.type
_entity_poly.pdbx_seq_one_letter_code
_entity_poly.pdbx_strand_id
1 'polypeptide(L)'
;MDNAVLNSEIIATKAGNITVYNYDGETREYISTSNEYLAVGVGIPAYSCLDAPGTYKAGYAICRSADFNSWEYVPDHRGEIVYNTETGDAKEITAPGDYPENTTTIAPLTPYDKWDGEKWVTDTEAQHNAAVEAAEAQRQ
;
A
#
# COMPACT_ATOMS: atom_id res chain seq x y z
N MET A 1 25.77 -20.75 -20.03
CA MET A 1 26.01 -20.40 -18.64
C MET A 1 25.36 -21.41 -17.73
N ASP A 2 26.10 -21.87 -16.76
CA ASP A 2 25.55 -22.85 -15.84
C ASP A 2 24.64 -22.17 -14.83
N ASN A 3 23.42 -22.67 -14.73
CA ASN A 3 22.46 -22.21 -13.73
C ASN A 3 22.67 -22.95 -12.42
N ALA A 4 22.40 -22.26 -11.31
CA ALA A 4 22.39 -22.92 -10.01
C ALA A 4 21.27 -23.96 -9.97
N VAL A 5 21.52 -25.06 -9.27
CA VAL A 5 20.52 -26.10 -9.00
C VAL A 5 20.16 -26.00 -7.53
N LEU A 6 18.87 -25.92 -7.23
CA LEU A 6 18.37 -25.69 -5.88
C LEU A 6 17.60 -26.92 -5.39
N ASN A 7 17.69 -27.15 -4.07
CA ASN A 7 16.90 -28.21 -3.42
C ASN A 7 15.54 -27.66 -2.98
N SER A 8 14.76 -28.46 -2.26
CA SER A 8 13.42 -28.07 -1.80
C SER A 8 13.44 -26.91 -0.80
N GLU A 9 14.60 -26.62 -0.20
CA GLU A 9 14.75 -25.48 0.73
C GLU A 9 15.30 -24.24 0.03
N ILE A 10 15.40 -24.27 -1.31
CA ILE A 10 15.91 -23.18 -2.14
C ILE A 10 17.37 -22.86 -1.81
N ILE A 11 18.15 -23.90 -1.57
CA ILE A 11 19.59 -23.82 -1.30
C ILE A 11 20.34 -24.50 -2.46
N ALA A 12 21.37 -23.83 -2.96
CA ALA A 12 22.12 -24.35 -4.11
C ALA A 12 22.84 -25.67 -3.80
N THR A 13 22.53 -26.69 -4.58
CA THR A 13 23.28 -27.96 -4.57
C THR A 13 24.35 -27.98 -5.65
N LYS A 14 24.25 -27.08 -6.62
CA LYS A 14 25.23 -26.82 -7.65
C LYS A 14 25.39 -25.32 -7.80
N ALA A 15 26.62 -24.83 -7.77
CA ALA A 15 26.91 -23.41 -7.94
C ALA A 15 26.53 -22.91 -9.34
N GLY A 16 26.13 -21.66 -9.44
CA GLY A 16 25.80 -21.04 -10.72
C GLY A 16 24.97 -19.80 -10.55
N ASN A 17 24.47 -19.29 -11.66
CA ASN A 17 23.62 -18.11 -11.68
C ASN A 17 22.15 -18.52 -11.61
N ILE A 18 21.35 -17.67 -10.97
CA ILE A 18 19.89 -17.85 -10.88
C ILE A 18 19.21 -16.50 -11.01
N THR A 19 18.13 -16.45 -11.73
CA THR A 19 17.30 -15.24 -11.82
C THR A 19 16.36 -15.21 -10.62
N VAL A 20 16.34 -14.11 -9.91
CA VAL A 20 15.44 -13.91 -8.76
C VAL A 20 14.63 -12.65 -8.95
N TYR A 21 13.49 -12.61 -8.31
CA TYR A 21 12.54 -11.50 -8.35
C TYR A 21 12.47 -10.92 -6.96
N ASN A 22 12.87 -9.64 -6.84
CA ASN A 22 13.05 -9.00 -5.55
C ASN A 22 11.79 -8.20 -5.17
N TYR A 23 11.43 -8.23 -3.89
CA TYR A 23 10.27 -7.51 -3.39
C TYR A 23 10.62 -6.75 -2.11
N ASP A 24 9.83 -5.72 -1.80
CA ASP A 24 10.01 -4.91 -0.60
C ASP A 24 9.67 -5.71 0.65
N GLY A 25 10.51 -5.63 1.69
CA GLY A 25 10.32 -6.39 2.92
C GLY A 25 9.11 -5.94 3.74
N GLU A 26 8.62 -4.72 3.55
CA GLU A 26 7.47 -4.19 4.28
C GLU A 26 6.18 -4.29 3.47
N THR A 27 6.19 -3.80 2.23
CA THR A 27 4.99 -3.77 1.37
C THR A 27 4.83 -5.04 0.55
N ARG A 28 5.90 -5.80 0.37
CA ARG A 28 5.99 -7.00 -0.47
C ARG A 28 5.82 -6.69 -1.96
N GLU A 29 5.93 -5.42 -2.33
CA GLU A 29 5.80 -5.00 -3.73
C GLU A 29 7.04 -5.43 -4.53
N TYR A 30 6.81 -5.93 -5.76
CA TYR A 30 7.89 -6.27 -6.69
C TYR A 30 8.76 -5.03 -6.97
N ILE A 31 10.07 -5.18 -6.82
CA ILE A 31 11.02 -4.10 -7.03
C ILE A 31 11.79 -4.28 -8.33
N SER A 32 12.42 -5.43 -8.50
CA SER A 32 13.33 -5.66 -9.62
C SER A 32 13.62 -7.14 -9.83
N THR A 33 14.11 -7.45 -11.02
CA THR A 33 14.61 -8.77 -11.37
C THR A 33 16.13 -8.69 -11.45
N SER A 34 16.82 -9.66 -10.86
CA SER A 34 18.29 -9.68 -10.89
C SER A 34 18.81 -11.10 -11.08
N ASN A 35 20.04 -11.20 -11.58
CA ASN A 35 20.78 -12.46 -11.65
C ASN A 35 21.73 -12.50 -10.47
N GLU A 36 21.66 -13.60 -9.71
CA GLU A 36 22.52 -13.79 -8.56
C GLU A 36 23.36 -15.04 -8.73
N TYR A 37 24.63 -14.98 -8.36
CA TYR A 37 25.49 -16.15 -8.32
C TYR A 37 25.36 -16.80 -6.94
N LEU A 38 25.08 -18.11 -6.93
CA LEU A 38 24.97 -18.88 -5.70
C LEU A 38 26.07 -19.92 -5.65
N ALA A 39 26.85 -19.92 -4.58
CA ALA A 39 27.74 -20.99 -4.27
C ALA A 39 26.97 -22.16 -3.67
N VAL A 40 27.54 -23.38 -3.71
CA VAL A 40 26.92 -24.54 -3.09
C VAL A 40 26.68 -24.25 -1.60
N GLY A 41 25.51 -24.57 -1.11
CA GLY A 41 25.11 -24.34 0.27
C GLY A 41 24.52 -22.96 0.56
N VAL A 42 24.44 -22.09 -0.45
CA VAL A 42 23.93 -20.74 -0.30
C VAL A 42 22.50 -20.67 -0.86
N GLY A 43 21.61 -20.00 -0.14
CA GLY A 43 20.25 -19.74 -0.60
C GLY A 43 20.13 -18.43 -1.36
N ILE A 44 18.93 -18.18 -1.94
CA ILE A 44 18.67 -16.92 -2.63
C ILE A 44 18.64 -15.76 -1.62
N PRO A 45 18.89 -14.52 -2.09
CA PRO A 45 18.88 -13.36 -1.18
C PRO A 45 17.54 -13.20 -0.45
N ALA A 46 17.57 -12.55 0.71
CA ALA A 46 16.36 -12.21 1.44
C ALA A 46 15.45 -11.33 0.57
N TYR A 47 14.15 -11.47 0.76
CA TYR A 47 13.13 -10.71 0.02
C TYR A 47 13.23 -10.92 -1.49
N SER A 48 13.50 -12.15 -1.90
CA SER A 48 13.49 -12.56 -3.30
C SER A 48 12.83 -13.93 -3.45
N CYS A 49 12.44 -14.25 -4.68
CA CYS A 49 11.80 -15.53 -4.99
C CYS A 49 12.16 -15.94 -6.42
N LEU A 50 11.80 -17.17 -6.77
CA LEU A 50 12.15 -17.78 -8.06
C LEU A 50 11.04 -17.67 -9.10
N ASP A 51 9.79 -17.43 -8.69
CA ASP A 51 8.66 -17.33 -9.60
C ASP A 51 8.48 -15.89 -10.07
N ALA A 52 8.27 -15.72 -11.38
CA ALA A 52 8.14 -14.40 -11.98
C ALA A 52 6.81 -13.74 -11.59
N PRO A 53 6.80 -12.42 -11.35
CA PRO A 53 5.55 -11.70 -11.18
C PRO A 53 4.77 -11.67 -12.50
N GLY A 54 3.45 -11.43 -12.40
CA GLY A 54 2.60 -11.31 -13.57
C GLY A 54 2.87 -10.03 -14.36
N THR A 55 2.12 -9.86 -15.43
CA THR A 55 2.20 -8.67 -16.28
C THR A 55 1.64 -7.45 -15.54
N TYR A 56 2.27 -6.30 -15.71
CA TYR A 56 1.81 -5.04 -15.13
C TYR A 56 0.34 -4.79 -15.47
N LYS A 57 -0.41 -4.35 -14.47
CA LYS A 57 -1.84 -4.00 -14.62
C LYS A 57 -2.05 -2.60 -14.05
N ALA A 58 -2.59 -1.70 -14.88
CA ALA A 58 -2.81 -0.31 -14.48
C ALA A 58 -3.76 -0.24 -13.27
N GLY A 59 -3.40 0.59 -12.30
CA GLY A 59 -4.18 0.75 -11.07
C GLY A 59 -3.89 -0.28 -9.99
N TYR A 60 -2.95 -1.19 -10.24
CA TYR A 60 -2.56 -2.24 -9.30
C TYR A 60 -1.06 -2.31 -9.13
N ALA A 61 -0.63 -2.66 -7.93
CA ALA A 61 0.76 -3.02 -7.67
C ALA A 61 0.87 -4.54 -7.65
N ILE A 62 2.01 -5.06 -8.04
CA ILE A 62 2.29 -6.50 -7.97
C ILE A 62 3.02 -6.75 -6.66
N CYS A 63 2.42 -7.52 -5.78
CA CYS A 63 2.96 -7.79 -4.45
C CYS A 63 3.08 -9.29 -4.21
N ARG A 64 4.08 -9.66 -3.42
CA ARG A 64 4.21 -11.04 -2.96
C ARG A 64 3.06 -11.33 -1.99
N SER A 65 2.45 -12.51 -2.09
CA SER A 65 1.36 -12.89 -1.20
C SER A 65 1.85 -13.02 0.26
N ALA A 66 0.92 -12.99 1.21
CA ALA A 66 1.26 -13.06 2.63
C ALA A 66 1.96 -14.36 3.01
N ASP A 67 1.69 -15.45 2.30
CA ASP A 67 2.33 -16.75 2.52
C ASP A 67 3.65 -16.90 1.73
N PHE A 68 4.04 -15.87 0.94
CA PHE A 68 5.25 -15.84 0.12
C PHE A 68 5.33 -16.95 -0.93
N ASN A 69 4.17 -17.47 -1.36
CA ASN A 69 4.10 -18.54 -2.36
C ASN A 69 3.70 -18.09 -3.75
N SER A 70 3.16 -16.89 -3.89
CA SER A 70 2.66 -16.40 -5.17
C SER A 70 2.73 -14.88 -5.25
N TRP A 71 2.43 -14.36 -6.44
CA TRP A 71 2.28 -12.92 -6.67
C TRP A 71 0.78 -12.61 -6.77
N GLU A 72 0.40 -11.43 -6.29
CA GLU A 72 -0.99 -10.98 -6.34
C GLU A 72 -1.05 -9.53 -6.80
N TYR A 73 -2.19 -9.14 -7.37
CA TYR A 73 -2.45 -7.75 -7.71
C TYR A 73 -3.12 -7.09 -6.51
N VAL A 74 -2.53 -5.98 -6.08
CA VAL A 74 -3.03 -5.21 -4.94
C VAL A 74 -3.44 -3.83 -5.45
N PRO A 75 -4.63 -3.31 -5.10
CA PRO A 75 -5.02 -1.97 -5.53
C PRO A 75 -3.95 -0.96 -5.15
N ASP A 76 -3.61 -0.08 -6.09
CA ASP A 76 -2.57 0.93 -5.89
C ASP A 76 -3.19 2.31 -5.94
N HIS A 77 -3.38 2.92 -4.77
CA HIS A 77 -3.98 4.24 -4.62
C HIS A 77 -2.93 5.30 -4.24
N ARG A 78 -1.65 4.97 -4.38
CA ARG A 78 -0.56 5.90 -4.03
C ARG A 78 -0.71 7.22 -4.80
N GLY A 79 -0.50 8.33 -4.09
CA GLY A 79 -0.70 9.66 -4.64
C GLY A 79 -2.10 10.21 -4.50
N GLU A 80 -3.08 9.36 -4.13
CA GLU A 80 -4.45 9.83 -3.88
C GLU A 80 -4.55 10.40 -2.47
N ILE A 81 -5.46 11.36 -2.31
CA ILE A 81 -5.74 11.96 -1.01
C ILE A 81 -7.03 11.37 -0.47
N VAL A 82 -6.98 10.91 0.78
CA VAL A 82 -8.15 10.43 1.50
C VAL A 82 -8.35 11.25 2.76
N TYR A 83 -9.54 11.20 3.31
CA TYR A 83 -9.93 12.01 4.47
C TYR A 83 -10.41 11.08 5.59
N ASN A 84 -9.95 11.35 6.80
CA ASN A 84 -10.35 10.60 7.97
C ASN A 84 -11.84 10.84 8.24
N THR A 85 -12.63 9.77 8.34
CA THR A 85 -14.09 9.89 8.53
C THR A 85 -14.47 10.37 9.93
N GLU A 86 -13.53 10.33 10.88
CA GLU A 86 -13.76 10.80 12.24
C GLU A 86 -13.34 12.26 12.43
N THR A 87 -12.25 12.69 11.78
CA THR A 87 -11.66 14.01 11.98
C THR A 87 -11.72 14.91 10.75
N GLY A 88 -11.90 14.34 9.56
CA GLY A 88 -11.86 15.07 8.30
C GLY A 88 -10.44 15.40 7.82
N ASP A 89 -9.42 14.93 8.50
CA ASP A 89 -8.03 15.24 8.13
C ASP A 89 -7.65 14.58 6.81
N ALA A 90 -6.94 15.31 5.97
CA ALA A 90 -6.44 14.81 4.70
C ALA A 90 -5.17 14.00 4.91
N LYS A 91 -5.03 12.91 4.14
CA LYS A 91 -3.84 12.06 4.18
C LYS A 91 -3.55 11.53 2.77
N GLU A 92 -2.29 11.57 2.37
CA GLU A 92 -1.87 10.99 1.11
C GLU A 92 -1.59 9.49 1.27
N ILE A 93 -2.05 8.71 0.30
CA ILE A 93 -1.76 7.27 0.25
C ILE A 93 -0.32 7.10 -0.22
N THR A 94 0.50 6.40 0.56
CA THR A 94 1.93 6.22 0.28
C THR A 94 2.34 4.78 0.02
N ALA A 95 1.45 3.82 0.23
CA ALA A 95 1.74 2.40 0.03
C ALA A 95 0.62 1.71 -0.75
N PRO A 96 0.94 0.63 -1.51
CA PRO A 96 -0.10 -0.13 -2.19
C PRO A 96 -1.02 -0.83 -1.18
N GLY A 97 -2.25 -1.08 -1.58
CA GLY A 97 -3.26 -1.72 -0.76
C GLY A 97 -4.59 -1.01 -0.85
N ASP A 98 -5.60 -1.55 -0.19
CA ASP A 98 -6.90 -0.92 -0.09
C ASP A 98 -6.81 0.39 0.69
N TYR A 99 -7.84 1.22 0.56
CA TYR A 99 -7.92 2.44 1.36
C TYR A 99 -7.87 2.10 2.85
N PRO A 100 -7.16 2.91 3.66
CA PRO A 100 -7.12 2.67 5.11
C PRO A 100 -8.53 2.70 5.72
N GLU A 101 -8.69 2.02 6.85
CA GLU A 101 -9.96 2.06 7.57
C GLU A 101 -10.28 3.49 8.02
N ASN A 102 -11.55 3.81 8.13
CA ASN A 102 -12.04 5.12 8.56
C ASN A 102 -11.57 6.26 7.66
N THR A 103 -11.47 6.01 6.35
CA THR A 103 -11.11 7.03 5.36
C THR A 103 -12.08 7.00 4.18
N THR A 104 -12.17 8.14 3.50
CA THR A 104 -12.97 8.30 2.28
C THR A 104 -12.23 9.19 1.29
N THR A 105 -12.50 9.01 0.00
CA THR A 105 -11.95 9.88 -1.04
C THR A 105 -12.74 11.19 -1.17
N ILE A 106 -13.86 11.31 -0.50
CA ILE A 106 -14.72 12.50 -0.55
C ILE A 106 -14.28 13.50 0.50
N ALA A 107 -13.97 14.72 0.07
CA ALA A 107 -13.56 15.79 1.00
C ALA A 107 -14.78 16.35 1.75
N PRO A 108 -14.65 16.65 3.05
CA PRO A 108 -15.71 17.34 3.76
C PRO A 108 -15.87 18.77 3.22
N LEU A 109 -17.09 19.27 3.18
CA LEU A 109 -17.38 20.61 2.66
C LEU A 109 -17.14 21.69 3.70
N THR A 110 -17.30 21.36 4.98
CA THR A 110 -17.12 22.30 6.09
C THR A 110 -16.40 21.62 7.25
N PRO A 111 -15.80 22.39 8.19
CA PRO A 111 -15.18 21.80 9.39
C PRO A 111 -16.18 21.12 10.33
N TYR A 112 -17.47 21.33 10.09
CA TYR A 112 -18.55 20.77 10.92
C TYR A 112 -19.16 19.52 10.33
N ASP A 113 -18.63 19.03 9.21
CA ASP A 113 -19.15 17.83 8.56
C ASP A 113 -18.80 16.58 9.36
N LYS A 114 -19.75 15.66 9.41
CA LYS A 114 -19.57 14.34 10.01
C LYS A 114 -19.89 13.27 9.00
N TRP A 115 -19.13 12.19 9.02
CA TRP A 115 -19.34 11.07 8.12
C TRP A 115 -20.47 10.19 8.63
N ASP A 116 -21.48 9.94 7.77
CA ASP A 116 -22.64 9.13 8.15
C ASP A 116 -22.54 7.66 7.75
N GLY A 117 -21.42 7.27 7.13
CA GLY A 117 -21.18 5.93 6.59
C GLY A 117 -21.13 5.90 5.07
N GLU A 118 -21.67 6.91 4.39
CA GLU A 118 -21.69 7.01 2.93
C GLU A 118 -21.25 8.39 2.42
N LYS A 119 -21.50 9.43 3.20
CA LYS A 119 -21.22 10.80 2.79
C LYS A 119 -20.99 11.69 3.99
N TRP A 120 -20.47 12.89 3.72
CA TRP A 120 -20.35 13.93 4.74
C TRP A 120 -21.69 14.64 4.92
N VAL A 121 -22.08 14.80 6.16
CA VAL A 121 -23.29 15.52 6.55
C VAL A 121 -22.90 16.68 7.45
N THR A 122 -23.29 17.88 7.07
CA THR A 122 -22.97 19.08 7.86
C THR A 122 -23.72 19.04 9.19
N ASP A 123 -23.00 19.21 10.30
CA ASP A 123 -23.60 19.35 11.61
C ASP A 123 -24.13 20.78 11.72
N THR A 124 -25.42 20.94 11.42
CA THR A 124 -26.04 22.26 11.37
C THR A 124 -26.11 22.93 12.74
N GLU A 125 -26.19 22.15 13.81
CA GLU A 125 -26.20 22.69 15.16
C GLU A 125 -24.84 23.29 15.53
N ALA A 126 -23.73 22.54 15.27
CA ALA A 126 -22.39 23.05 15.52
C ALA A 126 -22.09 24.27 14.67
N GLN A 127 -22.50 24.27 13.40
CA GLN A 127 -22.32 25.40 12.49
C GLN A 127 -23.09 26.62 12.97
N HIS A 128 -24.33 26.43 13.40
CA HIS A 128 -25.15 27.48 13.92
C HIS A 128 -24.55 28.12 15.18
N ASN A 129 -24.09 27.29 16.12
CA ASN A 129 -23.47 27.75 17.34
C ASN A 129 -22.21 28.59 17.07
N ALA A 130 -21.36 28.14 16.15
CA ALA A 130 -20.18 28.88 15.74
C ALA A 130 -20.54 30.24 15.11
N ALA A 131 -21.58 30.28 14.28
CA ALA A 131 -22.05 31.54 13.67
C ALA A 131 -22.62 32.51 14.71
N VAL A 132 -23.36 32.00 15.68
CA VAL A 132 -23.90 32.81 16.77
C VAL A 132 -22.77 33.41 17.63
N GLU A 133 -21.78 32.61 18.00
CA GLU A 133 -20.63 33.09 18.76
C GLU A 133 -19.87 34.18 18.00
N ALA A 134 -19.64 34.00 16.71
CA ALA A 134 -18.98 35.01 15.88
C ALA A 134 -19.78 36.31 15.78
N ALA A 135 -21.11 36.21 15.65
CA ALA A 135 -21.96 37.36 15.61
C ALA A 135 -21.96 38.14 16.92
N GLU A 136 -22.01 37.45 18.05
CA GLU A 136 -21.93 38.06 19.37
C GLU A 136 -20.62 38.77 19.59
N ALA A 137 -19.49 38.18 19.19
CA ALA A 137 -18.17 38.79 19.31
C ALA A 137 -18.08 40.09 18.49
N GLN A 138 -18.73 40.16 17.35
CA GLN A 138 -18.72 41.34 16.49
C GLN A 138 -19.54 42.51 17.08
N ARG A 139 -20.47 42.21 17.97
CA ARG A 139 -21.30 43.25 18.56
C ARG A 139 -20.59 44.00 19.68
N GLN A 140 -19.52 43.46 20.16
CA GLN A 140 -18.71 44.09 21.19
C GLN A 140 -17.65 45.01 20.56
#